data_ea0668c88737f112bd01c7025a043717
#
_entry.id   ea0668c88737f112bd01c7025a043717
#
_cell.length_a   1.000
_cell.length_b   1.000
_cell.length_c   1.000
_cell.angle_alpha   90.00
_cell.angle_beta   90.00
_cell.angle_gamma   90.00
#
_symmetry.space_group_name_H-M   'P 1'
#
loop_
_entity.id
_entity.type
_entity.pdbx_description
1 polymer ?
#
loop_
_entity_poly.entity_id
_entity_poly.type
_entity_poly.pdbx_seq_one_letter_code
_entity_poly.pdbx_strand_id
1 'polypeptide(L)'
;SERKMNNLLKKELQADAEAYGDDRRSPLQEREEAKAMSEHDMLPSEPVTIVLSQSGWVRSAKGHDIDAPGLSYKAGDSFKSAVKGKSNQPVVFVDSTGRSYAIDPITLPSARGQGEPLTGKLTLPPGATVEHMLMEGDDQKLLMASDTGYGFVCTFNDLVARNRAGKALITLPENARVMQPVVIEDETDMLLAITQAGRMLMFPVSDLPQLSKGKGNKIINIPSAEAAKGEDGLAQLYVLPPQSTLTIQDRKSVV
;
A
#
# COMPACT_ATOMS: atom_id res chain seq x y z
N SER A 1 -31.68 -47.08 -30.90
CA SER A 1 -30.62 -46.70 -29.96
C SER A 1 -30.67 -45.19 -29.75
N GLU A 2 -30.44 -44.76 -28.57
CA GLU A 2 -30.49 -43.37 -28.09
C GLU A 2 -29.67 -42.40 -28.99
N ARG A 3 -28.53 -42.86 -29.47
CA ARG A 3 -27.67 -42.12 -30.39
C ARG A 3 -28.34 -41.83 -31.76
N LYS A 4 -29.17 -42.76 -32.26
CA LYS A 4 -29.92 -42.55 -33.50
C LYS A 4 -31.06 -41.55 -33.29
N MET A 5 -31.73 -41.60 -32.15
CA MET A 5 -32.76 -40.65 -31.76
C MET A 5 -32.20 -39.23 -31.64
N ASN A 6 -31.09 -39.05 -30.92
CA ASN A 6 -30.45 -37.75 -30.76
C ASN A 6 -29.96 -37.13 -32.08
N ASN A 7 -29.49 -37.99 -33.02
CA ASN A 7 -29.10 -37.52 -34.35
C ASN A 7 -30.31 -37.11 -35.19
N LEU A 8 -31.44 -37.82 -35.07
CA LEU A 8 -32.68 -37.45 -35.75
C LEU A 8 -33.22 -36.13 -35.22
N LEU A 9 -33.32 -36.00 -33.89
CA LEU A 9 -33.74 -34.75 -33.24
C LEU A 9 -32.87 -33.54 -33.62
N LYS A 10 -31.55 -33.71 -33.67
CA LYS A 10 -30.64 -32.65 -34.14
C LYS A 10 -30.95 -32.24 -35.58
N LYS A 11 -31.20 -33.20 -36.44
CA LYS A 11 -31.49 -32.96 -37.87
C LYS A 11 -32.82 -32.23 -38.05
N GLU A 12 -33.86 -32.64 -37.30
CA GLU A 12 -35.17 -31.97 -37.32
C GLU A 12 -35.11 -30.56 -36.78
N LEU A 13 -34.46 -30.34 -35.63
CA LEU A 13 -34.28 -29.01 -35.05
C LEU A 13 -33.47 -28.07 -35.96
N GLN A 14 -32.50 -28.62 -36.69
CA GLN A 14 -31.71 -27.85 -37.65
C GLN A 14 -32.55 -27.46 -38.88
N ALA A 15 -33.37 -28.35 -39.38
CA ALA A 15 -34.28 -28.07 -40.48
C ALA A 15 -35.37 -27.06 -40.11
N ASP A 16 -35.90 -27.14 -38.87
CA ASP A 16 -36.87 -26.19 -38.36
C ASP A 16 -36.23 -24.80 -38.17
N ALA A 17 -34.98 -24.76 -37.68
CA ALA A 17 -34.25 -23.50 -37.53
C ALA A 17 -33.93 -22.82 -38.87
N GLU A 18 -33.67 -23.63 -39.94
CA GLU A 18 -33.46 -23.09 -41.29
C GLU A 18 -34.76 -22.63 -41.96
N ALA A 19 -35.88 -23.32 -41.67
CA ALA A 19 -37.18 -23.01 -42.30
C ALA A 19 -37.93 -21.87 -41.61
N TYR A 20 -37.81 -21.72 -40.30
CA TYR A 20 -38.61 -20.82 -39.46
C TYR A 20 -37.78 -19.91 -38.55
N GLY A 21 -36.46 -20.07 -38.56
CA GLY A 21 -35.56 -19.20 -37.76
C GLY A 21 -35.53 -17.77 -38.31
N ASP A 22 -35.56 -16.85 -37.45
CA ASP A 22 -35.28 -15.44 -37.77
C ASP A 22 -33.97 -14.99 -37.10
N ASP A 23 -33.42 -13.88 -37.57
CA ASP A 23 -32.19 -13.31 -37.01
C ASP A 23 -32.39 -12.96 -35.55
N ARG A 24 -31.39 -13.31 -34.76
CA ARG A 24 -31.40 -13.05 -33.32
C ARG A 24 -31.55 -11.56 -33.03
N ARG A 25 -32.66 -11.16 -32.40
CA ARG A 25 -32.97 -9.77 -32.05
C ARG A 25 -32.22 -9.26 -30.83
N SER A 26 -31.70 -10.17 -29.99
CA SER A 26 -30.93 -9.81 -28.77
C SER A 26 -29.46 -10.12 -29.00
N PRO A 27 -28.55 -9.14 -28.93
CA PRO A 27 -27.13 -9.41 -29.03
C PRO A 27 -26.65 -10.28 -27.84
N LEU A 28 -25.74 -11.22 -28.11
CA LEU A 28 -24.98 -11.90 -27.07
C LEU A 28 -23.98 -10.89 -26.53
N GLN A 29 -24.22 -10.38 -25.33
CA GLN A 29 -23.25 -9.58 -24.60
C GLN A 29 -22.61 -10.44 -23.52
N GLU A 30 -21.29 -10.57 -23.57
CA GLU A 30 -20.55 -11.00 -22.39
C GLU A 30 -20.70 -9.89 -21.33
N ARG A 31 -21.38 -10.20 -20.26
CA ARG A 31 -21.36 -9.35 -19.07
C ARG A 31 -20.19 -9.83 -18.22
N GLU A 32 -19.38 -8.87 -17.78
CA GLU A 32 -18.46 -9.13 -16.68
C GLU A 32 -19.25 -9.74 -15.52
N GLU A 33 -18.69 -10.77 -14.90
CA GLU A 33 -19.28 -11.37 -13.70
C GLU A 33 -19.51 -10.26 -12.67
N ALA A 34 -20.74 -10.21 -12.14
CA ALA A 34 -21.03 -9.26 -11.08
C ALA A 34 -20.08 -9.55 -9.90
N LYS A 35 -19.16 -8.63 -9.64
CA LYS A 35 -18.31 -8.70 -8.44
C LYS A 35 -19.25 -8.74 -7.24
N ALA A 36 -19.17 -9.81 -6.45
CA ALA A 36 -19.88 -9.87 -5.17
C ALA A 36 -19.43 -8.67 -4.35
N MET A 37 -20.37 -7.81 -3.97
CA MET A 37 -20.08 -6.69 -3.07
C MET A 37 -19.54 -7.27 -1.77
N SER A 38 -18.37 -6.83 -1.34
CA SER A 38 -17.80 -7.17 -0.04
C SER A 38 -18.61 -6.48 1.07
N GLU A 39 -18.54 -7.00 2.30
CA GLU A 39 -19.15 -6.31 3.46
C GLU A 39 -18.60 -4.88 3.61
N HIS A 40 -17.35 -4.64 3.20
CA HIS A 40 -16.72 -3.31 3.17
C HIS A 40 -17.38 -2.35 2.18
N ASP A 41 -17.89 -2.84 1.04
CA ASP A 41 -18.58 -2.00 0.04
C ASP A 41 -19.94 -1.51 0.53
N MET A 42 -20.49 -2.16 1.55
CA MET A 42 -21.76 -1.78 2.20
C MET A 42 -21.59 -0.77 3.35
N LEU A 43 -20.36 -0.56 3.81
CA LEU A 43 -20.09 0.40 4.89
C LEU A 43 -20.14 1.85 4.36
N PRO A 44 -20.65 2.80 5.17
CA PRO A 44 -20.62 4.21 4.79
C PRO A 44 -19.20 4.67 4.54
N SER A 45 -18.95 5.25 3.36
CA SER A 45 -17.65 5.80 2.97
C SER A 45 -17.54 7.25 3.45
N GLU A 46 -17.22 7.43 4.74
CA GLU A 46 -17.01 8.75 5.34
C GLU A 46 -15.50 9.12 5.35
N PRO A 47 -15.14 10.40 5.14
CA PRO A 47 -13.76 10.84 5.31
C PRO A 47 -13.33 10.70 6.76
N VAL A 48 -12.14 10.11 6.97
CA VAL A 48 -11.54 9.94 8.29
C VAL A 48 -10.06 10.28 8.29
N THR A 49 -9.56 10.72 9.42
CA THR A 49 -8.13 10.91 9.67
C THR A 49 -7.72 9.99 10.83
N ILE A 50 -6.78 9.09 10.56
CA ILE A 50 -6.22 8.21 11.58
C ILE A 50 -4.97 8.88 12.14
N VAL A 51 -4.91 8.98 13.46
CA VAL A 51 -3.83 9.65 14.18
C VAL A 51 -3.09 8.66 15.05
N LEU A 52 -1.76 8.64 14.93
CA LEU A 52 -0.84 7.81 15.71
C LEU A 52 0.03 8.71 16.59
N SER A 53 0.19 8.34 17.85
CA SER A 53 1.09 9.00 18.80
C SER A 53 2.46 8.34 18.85
N GLN A 54 3.45 9.02 19.44
CA GLN A 54 4.80 8.49 19.65
C GLN A 54 4.82 7.23 20.51
N SER A 55 3.93 7.13 21.50
CA SER A 55 3.77 5.95 22.35
C SER A 55 2.94 4.81 21.71
N GLY A 56 2.56 4.94 20.42
CA GLY A 56 1.82 3.92 19.70
C GLY A 56 0.31 3.86 20.03
N TRP A 57 -0.28 4.98 20.46
CA TRP A 57 -1.72 5.12 20.63
C TRP A 57 -2.37 5.57 19.33
N VAL A 58 -3.48 4.93 18.95
CA VAL A 58 -4.20 5.19 17.71
C VAL A 58 -5.63 5.62 17.98
N ARG A 59 -6.15 6.51 17.13
CA ARG A 59 -7.54 6.99 17.15
C ARG A 59 -7.98 7.44 15.77
N SER A 60 -9.30 7.44 15.54
CA SER A 60 -9.94 7.85 14.29
C SER A 60 -10.72 9.15 14.51
N ALA A 61 -10.42 10.17 13.73
CA ALA A 61 -11.16 11.42 13.69
C ALA A 61 -12.03 11.49 12.43
N LYS A 62 -13.24 12.08 12.53
CA LYS A 62 -14.09 12.33 11.37
C LYS A 62 -13.58 13.54 10.58
N GLY A 63 -13.55 13.40 9.25
CA GLY A 63 -13.10 14.44 8.34
C GLY A 63 -11.59 14.47 8.11
N HIS A 64 -11.17 15.34 7.20
CA HIS A 64 -9.77 15.53 6.82
C HIS A 64 -9.17 16.84 7.36
N ASP A 65 -10.01 17.75 7.85
CA ASP A 65 -9.60 19.08 8.37
C ASP A 65 -9.42 19.01 9.90
N ILE A 66 -8.48 18.16 10.33
CA ILE A 66 -8.18 17.92 11.73
C ILE A 66 -6.76 18.43 12.02
N ASP A 67 -6.63 19.28 13.02
CA ASP A 67 -5.33 19.64 13.60
C ASP A 67 -4.83 18.49 14.49
N ALA A 68 -4.24 17.47 13.86
CA ALA A 68 -3.79 16.27 14.55
C ALA A 68 -2.71 16.57 15.61
N PRO A 69 -1.71 17.45 15.39
CA PRO A 69 -0.76 17.86 16.43
C PRO A 69 -1.41 18.54 17.63
N GLY A 70 -2.47 19.33 17.43
CA GLY A 70 -3.20 20.06 18.47
C GLY A 70 -4.17 19.22 19.30
N LEU A 71 -4.33 17.93 18.98
CA LEU A 71 -5.18 17.04 19.76
C LEU A 71 -4.59 16.76 21.16
N SER A 72 -5.44 16.40 22.12
CA SER A 72 -5.00 16.03 23.47
C SER A 72 -4.31 14.65 23.45
N TYR A 73 -3.08 14.56 23.95
CA TYR A 73 -2.29 13.36 24.13
C TYR A 73 -2.11 13.04 25.62
N LYS A 74 -1.71 11.81 25.94
CA LYS A 74 -1.35 11.45 27.32
C LYS A 74 -0.13 12.23 27.79
N ALA A 75 0.00 12.38 29.09
CA ALA A 75 1.17 13.00 29.68
C ALA A 75 2.45 12.28 29.24
N GLY A 76 3.39 13.00 28.63
CA GLY A 76 4.64 12.45 28.08
C GLY A 76 4.51 11.83 26.68
N ASP A 77 3.33 11.85 26.05
CA ASP A 77 3.12 11.42 24.68
C ASP A 77 2.87 12.61 23.75
N SER A 78 3.07 12.41 22.45
CA SER A 78 2.90 13.47 21.45
C SER A 78 2.49 12.88 20.09
N PHE A 79 2.14 13.74 19.16
CA PHE A 79 1.87 13.39 17.78
C PHE A 79 3.06 12.69 17.12
N LYS A 80 2.81 11.58 16.41
CA LYS A 80 3.79 10.91 15.53
C LYS A 80 3.44 11.11 14.07
N SER A 81 2.26 10.69 13.65
CA SER A 81 1.82 10.76 12.26
C SER A 81 0.29 10.74 12.14
N ALA A 82 -0.20 11.21 11.01
CA ALA A 82 -1.62 11.10 10.65
C ALA A 82 -1.76 10.76 9.17
N VAL A 83 -2.76 9.95 8.83
CA VAL A 83 -3.13 9.64 7.44
C VAL A 83 -4.61 9.90 7.24
N LYS A 84 -4.94 10.34 6.03
CA LYS A 84 -6.31 10.67 5.60
C LYS A 84 -6.81 9.56 4.67
N GLY A 85 -8.07 9.18 4.79
CA GLY A 85 -8.69 8.19 3.93
C GLY A 85 -10.18 8.10 4.19
N LYS A 86 -10.77 6.94 3.93
CA LYS A 86 -12.21 6.67 4.09
C LYS A 86 -12.44 5.61 5.15
N SER A 87 -13.59 5.67 5.84
CA SER A 87 -13.96 4.74 6.91
C SER A 87 -14.05 3.28 6.47
N ASN A 88 -14.28 3.04 5.19
CA ASN A 88 -14.33 1.72 4.56
C ASN A 88 -13.02 1.27 3.90
N GLN A 89 -11.92 1.98 4.11
CA GLN A 89 -10.58 1.58 3.66
C GLN A 89 -9.74 1.15 4.87
N PRO A 90 -8.98 0.05 4.81
CA PRO A 90 -8.12 -0.35 5.90
C PRO A 90 -6.96 0.65 6.08
N VAL A 91 -6.59 0.92 7.32
CA VAL A 91 -5.33 1.57 7.63
C VAL A 91 -4.25 0.51 7.83
N VAL A 92 -3.14 0.68 7.15
CA VAL A 92 -1.98 -0.22 7.23
C VAL A 92 -0.89 0.41 8.09
N PHE A 93 -0.32 -0.39 8.97
CA PHE A 93 0.83 -0.07 9.79
C PHE A 93 2.01 -0.93 9.37
N VAL A 94 3.18 -0.34 9.29
CA VAL A 94 4.44 -1.07 9.02
C VAL A 94 5.34 -0.89 10.23
N ASP A 95 5.86 -2.01 10.76
CA ASP A 95 6.74 -1.99 11.92
C ASP A 95 8.22 -1.95 11.55
N SER A 96 9.06 -1.72 12.55
CA SER A 96 10.52 -1.66 12.41
C SER A 96 11.17 -2.96 11.94
N THR A 97 10.46 -4.09 11.97
CA THR A 97 10.94 -5.38 11.47
C THR A 97 10.53 -5.67 10.03
N GLY A 98 9.80 -4.74 9.39
CA GLY A 98 9.32 -4.88 8.02
C GLY A 98 8.06 -5.73 7.87
N ARG A 99 7.26 -5.85 8.93
CA ARG A 99 5.94 -6.49 8.88
C ARG A 99 4.85 -5.44 8.67
N SER A 100 3.79 -5.83 7.99
CA SER A 100 2.61 -5.01 7.82
C SER A 100 1.41 -5.59 8.57
N TYR A 101 0.53 -4.69 9.01
CA TYR A 101 -0.70 -4.97 9.76
C TYR A 101 -1.80 -4.08 9.23
N ALA A 102 -3.04 -4.56 9.19
CA ALA A 102 -4.18 -3.77 8.77
C ALA A 102 -5.26 -3.73 9.86
N ILE A 103 -5.89 -2.57 10.03
CA ILE A 103 -7.00 -2.35 10.94
C ILE A 103 -8.09 -1.58 10.20
N ASP A 104 -9.34 -1.97 10.41
CA ASP A 104 -10.47 -1.21 9.89
C ASP A 104 -10.70 0.05 10.74
N PRO A 105 -10.74 1.25 10.16
CA PRO A 105 -10.91 2.51 10.87
C PRO A 105 -12.14 2.55 11.78
N ILE A 106 -13.21 1.86 11.41
CA ILE A 106 -14.46 1.79 12.19
C ILE A 106 -14.26 1.12 13.55
N THR A 107 -13.22 0.28 13.68
CA THR A 107 -12.89 -0.42 14.95
C THR A 107 -12.00 0.41 15.87
N LEU A 108 -11.53 1.56 15.40
CA LEU A 108 -10.67 2.46 16.16
C LEU A 108 -11.48 3.39 17.04
N PRO A 109 -10.97 3.76 18.22
CA PRO A 109 -11.65 4.71 19.10
C PRO A 109 -11.73 6.10 18.47
N SER A 110 -12.76 6.83 18.82
CA SER A 110 -12.94 8.22 18.37
C SER A 110 -11.83 9.14 18.91
N ALA A 111 -11.43 10.12 18.10
CA ALA A 111 -10.45 11.15 18.48
C ALA A 111 -10.95 12.14 19.56
N ARG A 112 -12.19 12.01 20.07
CA ARG A 112 -12.66 12.72 21.27
C ARG A 112 -11.92 12.29 22.52
N GLY A 113 -11.41 11.05 22.56
CA GLY A 113 -10.54 10.52 23.60
C GLY A 113 -9.07 10.52 23.20
N GLN A 114 -8.22 9.97 24.07
CA GLN A 114 -6.77 9.86 23.83
C GLN A 114 -6.37 8.68 22.93
N GLY A 115 -7.35 7.84 22.52
CA GLY A 115 -7.10 6.66 21.71
C GLY A 115 -6.89 5.38 22.52
N GLU A 116 -6.38 4.35 21.85
CA GLU A 116 -6.04 3.04 22.43
C GLU A 116 -4.64 2.62 21.96
N PRO A 117 -3.89 1.84 22.76
CA PRO A 117 -2.60 1.32 22.34
C PRO A 117 -2.78 0.30 21.21
N LEU A 118 -1.99 0.43 20.14
CA LEU A 118 -1.97 -0.52 19.03
C LEU A 118 -1.67 -1.96 19.45
N THR A 119 -0.90 -2.15 20.51
CA THR A 119 -0.58 -3.47 21.08
C THR A 119 -1.81 -4.23 21.58
N GLY A 120 -2.92 -3.53 21.86
CA GLY A 120 -4.22 -4.16 22.17
C GLY A 120 -4.89 -4.80 20.93
N LYS A 121 -4.58 -4.31 19.75
CA LYS A 121 -5.16 -4.74 18.46
C LYS A 121 -4.20 -5.59 17.63
N LEU A 122 -2.90 -5.31 17.68
CA LEU A 122 -1.85 -5.96 16.90
C LEU A 122 -0.90 -6.74 17.82
N THR A 123 -0.34 -7.81 17.29
CA THR A 123 0.71 -8.60 17.97
C THR A 123 2.04 -8.28 17.32
N LEU A 124 2.72 -7.26 17.83
CA LEU A 124 4.04 -6.86 17.36
C LEU A 124 5.11 -7.81 17.91
N PRO A 125 6.20 -8.10 17.15
CA PRO A 125 7.35 -8.79 17.67
C PRO A 125 7.97 -8.05 18.88
N PRO A 126 8.65 -8.76 19.79
CA PRO A 126 9.31 -8.11 20.91
C PRO A 126 10.28 -7.00 20.47
N GLY A 127 10.14 -5.82 21.04
CA GLY A 127 10.96 -4.66 20.71
C GLY A 127 10.61 -3.95 19.40
N ALA A 128 9.66 -4.45 18.62
CA ALA A 128 9.23 -3.79 17.40
C ALA A 128 8.38 -2.54 17.70
N THR A 129 8.59 -1.50 16.90
CA THR A 129 7.82 -0.25 16.92
C THR A 129 7.14 -0.02 15.58
N VAL A 130 5.97 0.60 15.58
CA VAL A 130 5.30 1.01 14.35
C VAL A 130 6.03 2.23 13.78
N GLU A 131 6.53 2.11 12.55
CA GLU A 131 7.28 3.18 11.90
C GLU A 131 6.42 4.00 10.94
N HIS A 132 5.62 3.33 10.11
CA HIS A 132 4.83 3.99 9.07
C HIS A 132 3.37 3.61 9.16
N MET A 133 2.53 4.53 8.70
CA MET A 133 1.09 4.36 8.60
C MET A 133 0.63 4.84 7.22
N LEU A 134 -0.19 4.05 6.54
CA LEU A 134 -0.67 4.32 5.18
C LEU A 134 -2.15 4.02 5.07
N MET A 135 -2.81 4.72 4.15
CA MET A 135 -4.22 4.52 3.84
C MET A 135 -4.46 4.94 2.39
N GLU A 136 -4.50 3.96 1.50
CA GLU A 136 -4.57 4.16 0.05
C GLU A 136 -5.64 3.26 -0.58
N GLY A 137 -5.88 3.40 -1.88
CA GLY A 137 -6.71 2.47 -2.64
C GLY A 137 -6.01 1.13 -2.84
N ASP A 138 -6.78 0.04 -2.96
CA ASP A 138 -6.24 -1.33 -3.05
C ASP A 138 -5.19 -1.50 -4.17
N ASP A 139 -5.43 -0.90 -5.33
CA ASP A 139 -4.57 -1.00 -6.50
C ASP A 139 -3.45 0.06 -6.53
N GLN A 140 -3.40 0.96 -5.54
CA GLN A 140 -2.38 2.00 -5.47
C GLN A 140 -1.00 1.39 -5.39
N LYS A 141 -0.12 1.75 -6.33
CA LYS A 141 1.27 1.31 -6.33
C LYS A 141 2.09 2.08 -5.33
N LEU A 142 2.96 1.35 -4.63
CA LEU A 142 3.83 1.85 -3.58
C LEU A 142 5.25 1.36 -3.81
N LEU A 143 6.22 2.23 -3.59
CA LEU A 143 7.62 1.87 -3.47
C LEU A 143 7.93 1.53 -2.02
N MET A 144 8.35 0.29 -1.78
CA MET A 144 8.87 -0.18 -0.50
C MET A 144 10.39 -0.28 -0.58
N ALA A 145 11.09 0.28 0.39
CA ALA A 145 12.54 0.27 0.41
C ALA A 145 13.11 0.16 1.83
N SER A 146 14.36 -0.29 1.91
CA SER A 146 15.18 -0.27 3.12
C SER A 146 16.29 0.77 2.99
N ASP A 147 16.78 1.27 4.12
CA ASP A 147 17.89 2.21 4.18
C ASP A 147 19.21 1.62 3.66
N THR A 148 19.28 0.30 3.46
CA THR A 148 20.42 -0.38 2.81
C THR A 148 20.39 -0.32 1.28
N GLY A 149 19.44 0.42 0.69
CA GLY A 149 19.37 0.68 -0.75
C GLY A 149 18.72 -0.43 -1.57
N TYR A 150 17.88 -1.25 -0.97
CA TYR A 150 17.06 -2.26 -1.67
C TYR A 150 15.59 -1.89 -1.61
N GLY A 151 14.84 -2.23 -2.65
CA GLY A 151 13.40 -2.00 -2.69
C GLY A 151 12.69 -2.67 -3.85
N PHE A 152 11.39 -2.53 -3.86
CA PHE A 152 10.48 -3.10 -4.85
C PHE A 152 9.18 -2.31 -4.90
N VAL A 153 8.44 -2.49 -5.98
CA VAL A 153 7.09 -1.95 -6.14
C VAL A 153 6.07 -3.01 -5.72
N CYS A 154 5.04 -2.61 -5.00
CA CYS A 154 3.91 -3.46 -4.64
C CYS A 154 2.60 -2.66 -4.72
N THR A 155 1.46 -3.32 -4.59
CA THR A 155 0.17 -2.66 -4.43
C THR A 155 -0.15 -2.45 -2.95
N PHE A 156 -1.02 -1.49 -2.64
CA PHE A 156 -1.48 -1.30 -1.26
C PHE A 156 -2.15 -2.58 -0.71
N ASN A 157 -2.89 -3.32 -1.53
CA ASN A 157 -3.50 -4.58 -1.15
C ASN A 157 -2.46 -5.65 -0.73
N ASP A 158 -1.23 -5.59 -1.28
CA ASP A 158 -0.13 -6.43 -0.84
C ASP A 158 0.33 -6.14 0.60
N LEU A 159 0.01 -4.97 1.15
CA LEU A 159 0.32 -4.60 2.53
C LEU A 159 -0.78 -5.05 3.50
N VAL A 160 -2.00 -5.25 3.03
CA VAL A 160 -3.15 -5.58 3.89
C VAL A 160 -2.99 -6.98 4.49
N ALA A 161 -2.86 -7.04 5.81
CA ALA A 161 -2.76 -8.28 6.59
C ALA A 161 -3.95 -8.37 7.53
N ARG A 162 -4.83 -9.36 7.32
CA ARG A 162 -6.08 -9.52 8.10
C ARG A 162 -5.89 -10.15 9.48
N ASN A 163 -4.70 -10.68 9.77
CA ASN A 163 -4.41 -11.29 11.06
C ASN A 163 -3.67 -10.32 12.00
N ARG A 164 -3.85 -10.49 13.32
CA ARG A 164 -3.23 -9.62 14.35
C ARG A 164 -1.71 -9.69 14.37
N ALA A 165 -1.11 -10.81 13.94
CA ALA A 165 0.34 -11.00 13.89
C ALA A 165 0.97 -10.37 12.64
N GLY A 166 0.17 -9.79 11.75
CA GLY A 166 0.62 -9.19 10.52
C GLY A 166 1.31 -10.18 9.58
N LYS A 167 1.87 -9.69 8.51
CA LYS A 167 2.64 -10.48 7.54
C LYS A 167 4.01 -9.85 7.28
N ALA A 168 5.02 -10.67 6.99
CA ALA A 168 6.30 -10.18 6.52
C ALA A 168 6.10 -9.53 5.14
N LEU A 169 6.48 -8.26 5.01
CA LEU A 169 6.35 -7.47 3.79
C LEU A 169 7.72 -7.22 3.16
N ILE A 170 8.60 -6.53 3.89
CA ILE A 170 9.96 -6.25 3.44
C ILE A 170 10.96 -7.03 4.29
N THR A 171 11.92 -7.69 3.62
CA THR A 171 13.01 -8.40 4.29
C THR A 171 14.15 -7.43 4.55
N LEU A 172 14.40 -7.15 5.82
CA LEU A 172 15.44 -6.24 6.27
C LEU A 172 16.73 -7.02 6.63
N PRO A 173 17.90 -6.55 6.20
CA PRO A 173 19.17 -6.95 6.83
C PRO A 173 19.21 -6.55 8.30
N GLU A 174 20.17 -7.11 9.03
CA GLU A 174 20.40 -6.73 10.42
C GLU A 174 20.70 -5.23 10.56
N ASN A 175 20.08 -4.58 11.52
CA ASN A 175 20.14 -3.13 11.79
C ASN A 175 19.59 -2.22 10.67
N ALA A 176 18.97 -2.77 9.63
CA ALA A 176 18.34 -1.98 8.58
C ALA A 176 16.96 -1.46 9.01
N ARG A 177 16.56 -0.33 8.45
CA ARG A 177 15.26 0.30 8.70
C ARG A 177 14.42 0.33 7.44
N VAL A 178 13.10 0.26 7.63
CA VAL A 178 12.14 0.51 6.55
C VAL A 178 12.14 2.01 6.27
N MET A 179 12.29 2.37 4.99
CA MET A 179 12.09 3.75 4.53
C MET A 179 10.59 4.08 4.49
N GLN A 180 10.26 5.37 4.55
CA GLN A 180 8.90 5.83 4.32
C GLN A 180 8.42 5.30 2.96
N PRO A 181 7.32 4.54 2.89
CA PRO A 181 6.77 4.10 1.62
C PRO A 181 6.36 5.31 0.76
N VAL A 182 6.65 5.24 -0.53
CA VAL A 182 6.36 6.33 -1.46
C VAL A 182 5.28 5.90 -2.44
N VAL A 183 4.25 6.72 -2.60
CA VAL A 183 3.17 6.50 -3.57
C VAL A 183 3.72 6.70 -4.98
N ILE A 184 3.32 5.81 -5.90
CA ILE A 184 3.64 5.87 -7.32
C ILE A 184 2.34 6.19 -8.04
N GLU A 185 2.27 7.36 -8.68
CA GLU A 185 1.08 7.81 -9.39
C GLU A 185 1.03 7.25 -10.82
N ASP A 186 2.17 7.16 -11.49
CA ASP A 186 2.28 6.67 -12.86
C ASP A 186 3.50 5.74 -13.02
N GLU A 187 3.39 4.74 -13.88
CA GLU A 187 4.49 3.80 -14.18
C GLU A 187 5.65 4.46 -14.92
N THR A 188 5.43 5.61 -15.52
CA THR A 188 6.45 6.41 -16.20
C THR A 188 7.24 7.32 -15.25
N ASP A 189 6.86 7.36 -13.97
CA ASP A 189 7.54 8.17 -12.96
C ASP A 189 9.00 7.76 -12.78
N MET A 190 9.81 8.72 -12.39
CA MET A 190 11.23 8.55 -12.11
C MET A 190 11.48 8.42 -10.62
N LEU A 191 12.21 7.39 -10.24
CA LEU A 191 12.72 7.23 -8.88
C LEU A 191 14.03 8.00 -8.72
N LEU A 192 14.07 8.88 -7.74
CA LEU A 192 15.30 9.55 -7.27
C LEU A 192 15.68 8.99 -5.91
N ALA A 193 16.85 8.40 -5.82
CA ALA A 193 17.45 7.90 -4.59
C ALA A 193 18.67 8.76 -4.19
N ILE A 194 18.72 9.15 -2.90
CA ILE A 194 19.82 9.96 -2.35
C ILE A 194 20.36 9.24 -1.11
N THR A 195 21.68 9.05 -1.05
CA THR A 195 22.34 8.46 0.11
C THR A 195 22.83 9.52 1.10
N GLN A 196 23.14 9.09 2.32
CA GLN A 196 23.71 9.95 3.38
C GLN A 196 25.08 10.55 2.94
N ALA A 197 25.85 9.80 2.15
CA ALA A 197 27.12 10.28 1.57
C ALA A 197 26.92 11.25 0.39
N GLY A 198 25.68 11.64 0.04
CA GLY A 198 25.37 12.59 -1.03
C GLY A 198 25.41 12.00 -2.45
N ARG A 199 25.45 10.68 -2.60
CA ARG A 199 25.33 10.03 -3.91
C ARG A 199 23.86 10.07 -4.35
N MET A 200 23.62 10.34 -5.62
CA MET A 200 22.30 10.40 -6.22
C MET A 200 22.20 9.46 -7.42
N LEU A 201 21.06 8.82 -7.57
CA LEU A 201 20.72 8.02 -8.74
C LEU A 201 19.27 8.25 -9.11
N MET A 202 18.99 8.44 -10.40
CA MET A 202 17.65 8.58 -10.95
C MET A 202 17.45 7.56 -12.06
N PHE A 203 16.31 6.86 -12.06
CA PHE A 203 15.93 5.89 -13.09
C PHE A 203 14.41 5.67 -13.08
N PRO A 204 13.81 5.09 -14.14
CA PRO A 204 12.37 4.83 -14.17
C PRO A 204 11.94 3.85 -13.07
N VAL A 205 10.81 4.13 -12.43
CA VAL A 205 10.24 3.23 -11.41
C VAL A 205 9.97 1.83 -11.98
N SER A 206 9.64 1.75 -13.27
CA SER A 206 9.41 0.49 -14.00
C SER A 206 10.61 -0.47 -14.03
N ASP A 207 11.82 0.00 -13.75
CA ASP A 207 13.01 -0.86 -13.64
C ASP A 207 13.05 -1.69 -12.35
N LEU A 208 12.20 -1.35 -11.38
CA LEU A 208 12.07 -2.12 -10.15
C LEU A 208 11.09 -3.29 -10.30
N PRO A 209 11.38 -4.43 -9.67
CA PRO A 209 10.47 -5.56 -9.69
C PRO A 209 9.19 -5.27 -8.94
N GLN A 210 8.07 -5.78 -9.45
CA GLN A 210 6.81 -5.83 -8.71
C GLN A 210 6.77 -7.11 -7.87
N LEU A 211 6.72 -6.96 -6.56
CA LEU A 211 6.74 -8.06 -5.60
C LEU A 211 5.69 -7.82 -4.51
N SER A 212 4.99 -8.87 -4.10
CA SER A 212 4.08 -8.80 -2.95
C SER A 212 4.80 -8.83 -1.59
N LYS A 213 6.08 -9.23 -1.57
CA LYS A 213 6.96 -9.26 -0.40
C LYS A 213 8.41 -9.56 -0.79
N GLY A 214 9.36 -9.22 0.06
CA GLY A 214 10.77 -9.64 -0.10
C GLY A 214 11.76 -8.53 0.17
N LYS A 215 12.99 -8.71 -0.30
CA LYS A 215 14.06 -7.70 -0.18
C LYS A 215 14.02 -6.70 -1.34
N GLY A 216 13.53 -7.14 -2.50
CA GLY A 216 13.59 -6.37 -3.74
C GLY A 216 14.97 -6.35 -4.41
N ASN A 217 15.13 -5.46 -5.38
CA ASN A 217 16.37 -5.21 -6.11
C ASN A 217 17.10 -4.00 -5.51
N LYS A 218 18.38 -3.89 -5.89
CA LYS A 218 19.22 -2.77 -5.48
C LYS A 218 18.78 -1.50 -6.22
N ILE A 219 18.33 -0.50 -5.45
CA ILE A 219 17.96 0.84 -5.94
C ILE A 219 19.23 1.65 -6.19
N ILE A 220 20.14 1.68 -5.21
CA ILE A 220 21.42 2.39 -5.29
C ILE A 220 22.50 1.53 -4.62
N ASN A 221 23.71 1.59 -5.13
CA ASN A 221 24.80 0.79 -4.58
C ASN A 221 25.35 1.42 -3.30
N ILE A 222 25.02 0.80 -2.17
CA ILE A 222 25.60 1.10 -0.86
C ILE A 222 26.44 -0.12 -0.46
N PRO A 223 27.75 0.03 -0.23
CA PRO A 223 28.58 -1.08 0.24
C PRO A 223 28.04 -1.64 1.56
N SER A 224 27.87 -2.95 1.64
CA SER A 224 27.28 -3.58 2.83
C SER A 224 28.07 -3.32 4.12
N ALA A 225 29.39 -3.16 4.02
CA ALA A 225 30.23 -2.81 5.15
C ALA A 225 29.97 -1.38 5.66
N GLU A 226 29.73 -0.42 4.78
CA GLU A 226 29.39 0.96 5.12
C GLU A 226 27.98 1.02 5.72
N ALA A 227 27.02 0.30 5.12
CA ALA A 227 25.65 0.21 5.63
C ALA A 227 25.61 -0.43 7.03
N ALA A 228 26.33 -1.53 7.25
CA ALA A 228 26.37 -2.21 8.54
C ALA A 228 26.99 -1.37 9.66
N LYS A 229 27.94 -0.48 9.33
CA LYS A 229 28.57 0.48 10.26
C LYS A 229 27.75 1.76 10.43
N GLY A 230 26.71 1.98 9.62
CA GLY A 230 25.97 3.23 9.57
C GLY A 230 26.76 4.41 8.98
N GLU A 231 27.82 4.13 8.23
CA GLU A 231 28.67 5.15 7.57
C GLU A 231 27.99 5.72 6.32
N ASP A 232 27.16 4.91 5.63
CA ASP A 232 26.29 5.34 4.55
C ASP A 232 25.00 4.53 4.55
N GLY A 233 23.94 5.14 4.02
CA GLY A 233 22.61 4.56 3.92
C GLY A 233 21.74 5.37 2.96
N LEU A 234 20.62 4.82 2.56
CA LEU A 234 19.62 5.56 1.81
C LEU A 234 19.00 6.62 2.73
N ALA A 235 19.17 7.89 2.38
CA ALA A 235 18.67 9.02 3.16
C ALA A 235 17.26 9.42 2.72
N GLN A 236 17.02 9.50 1.41
CA GLN A 236 15.77 9.97 0.84
C GLN A 236 15.42 9.24 -0.44
N LEU A 237 14.11 9.08 -0.67
CA LEU A 237 13.51 8.56 -1.89
C LEU A 237 12.40 9.48 -2.34
N TYR A 238 12.38 9.79 -3.63
CA TYR A 238 11.31 10.55 -4.26
C TYR A 238 10.87 9.83 -5.53
N VAL A 239 9.58 9.84 -5.77
CA VAL A 239 8.98 9.46 -7.06
C VAL A 239 8.49 10.74 -7.71
N LEU A 240 8.96 11.02 -8.91
CA LEU A 240 8.76 12.29 -9.59
C LEU A 240 8.22 12.03 -11.01
N PRO A 241 7.23 12.81 -11.47
CA PRO A 241 6.79 12.76 -12.86
C PRO A 241 7.97 12.97 -13.83
N PRO A 242 7.93 12.35 -15.03
CA PRO A 242 8.97 12.48 -16.03
C PRO A 242 9.18 13.90 -16.41
N GLN A 243 9.71 14.77 -16.50
CA GLN A 243 9.82 16.21 -16.83
C GLN A 243 9.80 17.14 -15.60
N SER A 244 9.89 16.59 -14.40
CA SER A 244 10.05 17.38 -13.19
C SER A 244 11.40 18.09 -13.17
N THR A 245 11.43 19.32 -12.68
CA THR A 245 12.67 20.05 -12.42
C THR A 245 13.08 19.84 -10.96
N LEU A 246 14.29 19.34 -10.74
CA LEU A 246 14.87 19.20 -9.41
C LEU A 246 15.79 20.40 -9.12
N THR A 247 15.48 21.12 -8.04
CA THR A 247 16.37 22.19 -7.55
C THR A 247 17.07 21.71 -6.28
N ILE A 248 18.38 21.64 -6.31
CA ILE A 248 19.21 21.24 -5.17
C ILE A 248 19.82 22.50 -4.56
N GLN A 249 19.52 22.73 -3.27
CA GLN A 249 20.13 23.80 -2.49
C GLN A 249 21.07 23.23 -1.45
N ASP A 250 22.33 23.60 -1.51
CA ASP A 250 23.24 23.42 -0.39
C ASP A 250 23.34 24.72 0.43
N ARG A 251 24.12 24.70 1.52
CA ARG A 251 24.31 25.91 2.35
C ARG A 251 25.08 27.02 1.65
N LYS A 252 25.67 26.80 0.49
CA LYS A 252 26.60 27.71 -0.22
C LYS A 252 26.18 28.02 -1.65
N SER A 253 25.45 27.17 -2.33
CA SER A 253 25.08 27.33 -3.74
C SER A 253 23.73 26.70 -4.06
N VAL A 254 23.07 27.23 -5.10
CA VAL A 254 21.91 26.62 -5.77
C VAL A 254 22.42 26.09 -7.11
N VAL A 255 22.20 24.81 -7.37
CA VAL A 255 22.56 24.14 -8.64
C VAL A 255 21.30 23.65 -9.33
#